data_efc12a43b735d821ffc3ea80b454feea
#
_entry.id   efc12a43b735d821ffc3ea80b454feea
#
_cell.length_a   1.000
_cell.length_b   1.000
_cell.length_c   1.000
_cell.angle_alpha   90.00
_cell.angle_beta   90.00
_cell.angle_gamma   90.00
#
_symmetry.space_group_name_H-M   'P 1'
#
loop_
_entity.id
_entity.type
_entity.pdbx_description
1 polymer ?
#
loop_
_entity_poly.entity_id
_entity_poly.type
_entity_poly.pdbx_seq_one_letter_code
_entity_poly.pdbx_strand_id
1 'polypeptide(L)'
;MPPAVADRRSPSPRAAGFGLGRLPAQGLFVMGALSQYVGSAFAVKLFASVSAAGVAWLRVLSAAVALVAWRRPWRSAWTVRRACLVAAFGGALALMNLCFYLAIARLPLGTAVAIEFAGPIAVAALGSRTRRDLGALALATVGVLALADVHLSGSPGGVALALAAGALWSGYIVLGHRVAADPGIRPQDGLAAAMAFGALALAPALAGPATPALTDPALLGACVLVGLAASVVPYALEQLAMRRLPRARFALLLSLLPATAAVVGAIILGQVPSVLEGAGIALVVVASSLRSHQDEPLNAAEGAPGR
;
A
#
# COMPACT_ATOMS: atom_id res chain seq x y z
N MET A 1 5.59 31.40 -52.77
CA MET A 1 6.12 30.18 -52.18
C MET A 1 6.81 30.51 -50.88
N PRO A 2 6.24 30.24 -49.69
CA PRO A 2 6.95 30.38 -48.43
C PRO A 2 7.72 29.08 -48.11
N PRO A 3 8.88 29.14 -47.44
CA PRO A 3 9.71 27.99 -47.16
C PRO A 3 9.13 27.10 -46.06
N ALA A 4 9.32 25.78 -46.27
CA ALA A 4 8.90 24.73 -45.37
C ALA A 4 9.61 24.86 -44.01
N VAL A 5 8.82 24.95 -42.93
CA VAL A 5 9.28 24.85 -41.53
C VAL A 5 9.60 23.39 -41.23
N ALA A 6 10.86 23.06 -41.11
CA ALA A 6 11.35 21.75 -40.72
C ALA A 6 10.96 21.51 -39.24
N ASP A 7 10.07 20.56 -39.02
CA ASP A 7 9.65 20.03 -37.69
C ASP A 7 10.86 19.30 -37.04
N ARG A 8 11.62 20.03 -36.20
CA ARG A 8 12.67 19.46 -35.36
C ARG A 8 12.02 18.81 -34.14
N ARG A 9 11.51 17.59 -34.32
CA ARG A 9 11.21 16.70 -33.17
C ARG A 9 12.53 16.30 -32.54
N SER A 10 12.85 16.95 -31.41
CA SER A 10 13.94 16.52 -30.54
C SER A 10 13.66 15.08 -30.04
N PRO A 11 14.62 14.14 -30.16
CA PRO A 11 14.46 12.80 -29.62
C PRO A 11 14.38 12.91 -28.10
N SER A 12 13.25 12.48 -27.52
CA SER A 12 13.12 12.29 -26.08
C SER A 12 14.23 11.36 -25.56
N PRO A 13 14.90 11.67 -24.45
CA PRO A 13 15.93 10.79 -23.90
C PRO A 13 15.30 9.44 -23.60
N ARG A 14 15.73 8.41 -24.32
CA ARG A 14 15.45 7.02 -24.02
C ARG A 14 16.00 6.74 -22.62
N ALA A 15 15.11 6.77 -21.62
CA ALA A 15 15.42 6.22 -20.30
C ALA A 15 15.86 4.77 -20.54
N ALA A 16 17.11 4.48 -20.18
CA ALA A 16 17.65 3.12 -20.11
C ALA A 16 16.89 2.36 -19.02
N GLY A 17 15.68 1.91 -19.32
CA GLY A 17 14.86 1.09 -18.44
C GLY A 17 15.27 -0.36 -18.67
N PHE A 18 15.90 -0.97 -17.67
CA PHE A 18 15.92 -2.42 -17.49
C PHE A 18 14.59 -3.00 -17.97
N GLY A 19 14.59 -3.96 -18.86
CA GLY A 19 13.48 -4.65 -19.55
C GLY A 19 12.04 -4.66 -18.98
N LEU A 20 11.78 -3.91 -17.89
CA LEU A 20 10.47 -3.69 -17.24
C LEU A 20 9.41 -3.12 -18.20
N GLY A 21 9.85 -2.44 -19.27
CA GLY A 21 8.96 -1.95 -20.32
C GLY A 21 8.24 -3.06 -21.11
N ARG A 22 8.81 -4.27 -21.13
CA ARG A 22 8.28 -5.44 -21.85
C ARG A 22 7.40 -6.34 -20.99
N LEU A 23 7.44 -6.18 -19.66
CA LEU A 23 6.63 -7.00 -18.76
C LEU A 23 5.15 -6.60 -18.84
N PRO A 24 4.22 -7.57 -18.80
CA PRO A 24 2.79 -7.29 -18.71
C PRO A 24 2.49 -6.53 -17.41
N ALA A 25 1.55 -5.59 -17.47
CA ALA A 25 1.23 -4.72 -16.34
C ALA A 25 0.75 -5.51 -15.09
N GLN A 26 0.07 -6.64 -15.29
CA GLN A 26 -0.31 -7.56 -14.22
C GLN A 26 0.92 -8.17 -13.54
N GLY A 27 1.94 -8.53 -14.32
CA GLY A 27 3.21 -9.04 -13.80
C GLY A 27 3.93 -8.03 -12.93
N LEU A 28 3.92 -6.74 -13.31
CA LEU A 28 4.49 -5.66 -12.51
C LEU A 28 3.77 -5.53 -11.16
N PHE A 29 2.44 -5.60 -11.15
CA PHE A 29 1.65 -5.58 -9.93
C PHE A 29 1.98 -6.75 -9.01
N VAL A 30 1.97 -7.98 -9.54
CA VAL A 30 2.28 -9.19 -8.77
C VAL A 30 3.69 -9.13 -8.19
N MET A 31 4.68 -8.67 -8.96
CA MET A 31 6.04 -8.46 -8.44
C MET A 31 6.08 -7.43 -7.31
N GLY A 32 5.30 -6.34 -7.41
CA GLY A 32 5.15 -5.34 -6.35
C GLY A 32 4.57 -5.96 -5.08
N ALA A 33 3.46 -6.68 -5.21
CA ALA A 33 2.80 -7.36 -4.10
C ALA A 33 3.72 -8.40 -3.43
N LEU A 34 4.41 -9.22 -4.22
CA LEU A 34 5.38 -10.18 -3.69
C LEU A 34 6.52 -9.48 -2.97
N SER A 35 7.11 -8.43 -3.55
CA SER A 35 8.16 -7.64 -2.91
C SER A 35 7.69 -7.07 -1.56
N GLN A 36 6.47 -6.53 -1.50
CA GLN A 36 5.89 -5.98 -0.29
C GLN A 36 5.78 -7.02 0.82
N TYR A 37 5.19 -8.19 0.54
CA TYR A 37 4.96 -9.18 1.57
C TYR A 37 6.20 -10.00 1.90
N VAL A 38 7.11 -10.22 0.96
CA VAL A 38 8.44 -10.76 1.24
C VAL A 38 9.20 -9.82 2.19
N GLY A 39 9.22 -8.51 1.91
CA GLY A 39 9.79 -7.52 2.80
C GLY A 39 9.13 -7.54 4.19
N SER A 40 7.81 -7.63 4.27
CA SER A 40 7.08 -7.74 5.54
C SER A 40 7.37 -9.04 6.29
N ALA A 41 7.53 -10.17 5.59
CA ALA A 41 7.91 -11.44 6.20
C ALA A 41 9.34 -11.40 6.77
N PHE A 42 10.28 -10.76 6.08
CA PHE A 42 11.61 -10.52 6.63
C PHE A 42 11.59 -9.56 7.82
N ALA A 43 10.71 -8.57 7.82
CA ALA A 43 10.49 -7.71 8.98
C ALA A 43 10.06 -8.52 10.22
N VAL A 44 9.14 -9.48 10.06
CA VAL A 44 8.72 -10.37 11.16
C VAL A 44 9.90 -11.13 11.74
N LYS A 45 10.84 -11.59 10.90
CA LYS A 45 12.08 -12.24 11.39
C LYS A 45 13.00 -11.28 12.16
N LEU A 46 13.01 -10.00 11.79
CA LEU A 46 13.80 -8.98 12.51
C LEU A 46 13.21 -8.61 13.87
N PHE A 47 11.93 -8.93 14.15
CA PHE A 47 11.32 -8.60 15.45
C PHE A 47 11.98 -9.31 16.64
N ALA A 48 12.77 -10.35 16.39
CA ALA A 48 13.59 -10.99 17.43
C ALA A 48 14.78 -10.09 17.90
N SER A 49 15.25 -9.19 17.04
CA SER A 49 16.41 -8.34 17.32
C SER A 49 16.05 -6.86 17.47
N VAL A 50 15.01 -6.40 16.78
CA VAL A 50 14.54 -5.01 16.80
C VAL A 50 13.03 -5.03 17.02
N SER A 51 12.51 -4.18 17.91
CA SER A 51 11.06 -4.14 18.14
C SER A 51 10.28 -3.88 16.86
N ALA A 52 9.06 -4.43 16.76
CA ALA A 52 8.20 -4.23 15.60
C ALA A 52 7.92 -2.74 15.31
N ALA A 53 7.83 -1.92 16.36
CA ALA A 53 7.67 -0.47 16.25
C ALA A 53 8.92 0.20 15.65
N GLY A 54 10.12 -0.22 16.07
CA GLY A 54 11.39 0.26 15.53
C GLY A 54 11.54 -0.11 14.04
N VAL A 55 11.25 -1.37 13.67
CA VAL A 55 11.28 -1.81 12.27
C VAL A 55 10.25 -1.06 11.42
N ALA A 56 9.03 -0.83 11.93
CA ALA A 56 8.00 -0.06 11.23
C ALA A 56 8.47 1.37 10.94
N TRP A 57 9.07 2.02 11.92
CA TRP A 57 9.61 3.38 11.75
C TRP A 57 10.77 3.41 10.75
N LEU A 58 11.75 2.51 10.86
CA LEU A 58 12.88 2.43 9.95
C LEU A 58 12.45 2.11 8.52
N ARG A 59 11.38 1.30 8.35
CA ARG A 59 10.75 1.08 7.05
C ARG A 59 10.26 2.38 6.42
N VAL A 60 9.48 3.18 7.18
CA VAL A 60 8.94 4.46 6.68
C VAL A 60 10.07 5.47 6.45
N LEU A 61 11.05 5.52 7.36
CA LEU A 61 12.20 6.42 7.26
C LEU A 61 13.06 6.12 6.02
N SER A 62 13.42 4.87 5.80
CA SER A 62 14.23 4.47 4.63
C SER A 62 13.50 4.73 3.31
N ALA A 63 12.19 4.47 3.27
CA ALA A 63 11.37 4.81 2.12
C ALA A 63 11.26 6.33 1.91
N ALA A 64 11.12 7.10 3.00
CA ALA A 64 11.11 8.56 2.96
C ALA A 64 12.43 9.10 2.40
N VAL A 65 13.57 8.64 2.90
CA VAL A 65 14.90 9.06 2.42
C VAL A 65 15.05 8.76 0.93
N ALA A 66 14.71 7.53 0.49
CA ALA A 66 14.80 7.14 -0.91
C ALA A 66 13.90 7.99 -1.82
N LEU A 67 12.63 8.19 -1.44
CA LEU A 67 11.67 8.97 -2.24
C LEU A 67 11.99 10.46 -2.23
N VAL A 68 12.40 11.04 -1.11
CA VAL A 68 12.79 12.45 -1.00
C VAL A 68 14.05 12.73 -1.83
N ALA A 69 15.04 11.84 -1.79
CA ALA A 69 16.24 11.95 -2.63
C ALA A 69 15.90 11.88 -4.13
N TRP A 70 14.98 10.99 -4.49
CA TRP A 70 14.55 10.80 -5.88
C TRP A 70 13.68 11.95 -6.39
N ARG A 71 12.67 12.38 -5.60
CA ARG A 71 11.61 13.32 -6.06
C ARG A 71 11.91 14.78 -5.76
N ARG A 72 12.75 15.06 -4.73
CA ARG A 72 13.13 16.42 -4.31
C ARG A 72 11.92 17.31 -4.04
N PRO A 73 11.01 16.93 -3.10
CA PRO A 73 9.72 17.60 -2.87
C PRO A 73 9.87 19.09 -2.44
N TRP A 74 11.04 19.51 -1.96
CA TRP A 74 11.32 20.93 -1.63
C TRP A 74 11.26 21.88 -2.83
N ARG A 75 11.21 21.37 -4.05
CA ARG A 75 11.04 22.16 -5.28
C ARG A 75 9.57 22.51 -5.58
N SER A 76 8.62 21.94 -4.85
CA SER A 76 7.20 22.27 -4.98
C SER A 76 6.83 23.54 -4.23
N ALA A 77 5.82 24.27 -4.69
CA ALA A 77 5.33 25.48 -4.02
C ALA A 77 4.48 25.11 -2.80
N TRP A 78 5.11 25.10 -1.63
CA TRP A 78 4.45 24.78 -0.37
C TRP A 78 3.71 25.98 0.20
N THR A 79 2.44 25.77 0.58
CA THR A 79 1.66 26.65 1.45
C THR A 79 1.36 25.94 2.75
N VAL A 80 1.04 26.69 3.81
CA VAL A 80 0.68 26.11 5.13
C VAL A 80 -0.45 25.08 4.97
N ARG A 81 -1.49 25.38 4.19
CA ARG A 81 -2.62 24.47 3.92
C ARG A 81 -2.15 23.17 3.27
N ARG A 82 -1.28 23.24 2.26
CA ARG A 82 -0.70 22.05 1.59
C ARG A 82 0.17 21.24 2.53
N ALA A 83 1.01 21.92 3.31
CA ALA A 83 1.87 21.27 4.30
C ALA A 83 1.03 20.53 5.36
N CYS A 84 -0.04 21.14 5.88
CA CYS A 84 -0.96 20.48 6.82
C CYS A 84 -1.66 19.27 6.19
N LEU A 85 -2.13 19.39 4.94
CA LEU A 85 -2.77 18.28 4.24
C LEU A 85 -1.80 17.10 4.04
N VAL A 86 -0.58 17.38 3.60
CA VAL A 86 0.46 16.37 3.39
C VAL A 86 0.96 15.79 4.70
N ALA A 87 1.05 16.59 5.77
CA ALA A 87 1.39 16.12 7.10
C ALA A 87 0.31 15.16 7.66
N ALA A 88 -0.98 15.50 7.51
CA ALA A 88 -2.08 14.60 7.88
C ALA A 88 -2.05 13.30 7.08
N PHE A 89 -1.79 13.37 5.78
CA PHE A 89 -1.61 12.21 4.91
C PHE A 89 -0.43 11.34 5.36
N GLY A 90 0.71 11.96 5.68
CA GLY A 90 1.92 11.27 6.19
C GLY A 90 1.69 10.66 7.58
N GLY A 91 0.97 11.34 8.45
CA GLY A 91 0.59 10.83 9.77
C GLY A 91 -0.28 9.58 9.66
N ALA A 92 -1.32 9.62 8.80
CA ALA A 92 -2.16 8.45 8.54
C ALA A 92 -1.34 7.27 7.99
N LEU A 93 -0.45 7.52 7.02
CA LEU A 93 0.44 6.50 6.44
C LEU A 93 1.39 5.91 7.47
N ALA A 94 2.04 6.74 8.28
CA ALA A 94 3.03 6.27 9.24
C ALA A 94 2.39 5.48 10.40
N LEU A 95 1.25 5.96 10.92
CA LEU A 95 0.47 5.25 11.94
C LEU A 95 -0.13 3.95 11.40
N MET A 96 -0.63 3.94 10.17
CA MET A 96 -1.08 2.73 9.48
C MET A 96 0.02 1.67 9.46
N ASN A 97 1.22 2.03 8.99
CA ASN A 97 2.37 1.13 8.97
C ASN A 97 2.77 0.64 10.36
N LEU A 98 2.74 1.53 11.37
CA LEU A 98 3.03 1.16 12.76
C LEU A 98 2.01 0.15 13.29
N CYS A 99 0.71 0.42 13.15
CA CYS A 99 -0.34 -0.50 13.56
C CYS A 99 -0.25 -1.84 12.84
N PHE A 100 0.01 -1.84 11.53
CA PHE A 100 0.19 -3.04 10.74
C PHE A 100 1.37 -3.89 11.23
N TYR A 101 2.54 -3.29 11.49
CA TYR A 101 3.71 -4.02 11.98
C TYR A 101 3.52 -4.55 13.40
N LEU A 102 2.84 -3.80 14.25
CA LEU A 102 2.44 -4.29 15.56
C LEU A 102 1.38 -5.41 15.48
N ALA A 103 0.53 -5.41 14.45
CA ALA A 103 -0.43 -6.47 14.20
C ALA A 103 0.27 -7.76 13.74
N ILE A 104 1.15 -7.68 12.71
CA ILE A 104 1.87 -8.87 12.20
C ILE A 104 2.93 -9.43 13.17
N ALA A 105 3.26 -8.69 14.22
CA ALA A 105 4.03 -9.22 15.35
C ALA A 105 3.20 -10.13 16.27
N ARG A 106 1.87 -10.17 16.11
CA ARG A 106 0.92 -10.88 16.97
C ARG A 106 -0.02 -11.82 16.19
N LEU A 107 -0.20 -11.57 14.89
CA LEU A 107 -1.10 -12.31 14.00
C LEU A 107 -0.32 -12.86 12.81
N PRO A 108 -0.77 -13.95 12.21
CA PRO A 108 -0.27 -14.39 10.91
C PRO A 108 -0.38 -13.28 9.87
N LEU A 109 0.61 -13.20 8.96
CA LEU A 109 0.71 -12.12 7.98
C LEU A 109 -0.56 -12.02 7.10
N GLY A 110 -1.04 -13.15 6.57
CA GLY A 110 -2.25 -13.19 5.75
C GLY A 110 -3.51 -12.74 6.49
N THR A 111 -3.66 -13.14 7.74
CA THR A 111 -4.77 -12.76 8.63
C THR A 111 -4.77 -11.25 8.90
N ALA A 112 -3.62 -10.68 9.25
CA ALA A 112 -3.51 -9.26 9.52
C ALA A 112 -3.86 -8.42 8.27
N VAL A 113 -3.36 -8.81 7.09
CA VAL A 113 -3.68 -8.14 5.82
C VAL A 113 -5.17 -8.28 5.49
N ALA A 114 -5.79 -9.45 5.68
CA ALA A 114 -7.21 -9.63 5.40
C ALA A 114 -8.10 -8.77 6.32
N ILE A 115 -7.76 -8.66 7.61
CA ILE A 115 -8.48 -7.78 8.55
C ILE A 115 -8.30 -6.32 8.16
N GLU A 116 -7.10 -5.89 7.80
CA GLU A 116 -6.79 -4.53 7.36
C GLU A 116 -7.62 -4.12 6.13
N PHE A 117 -7.89 -5.05 5.22
CA PHE A 117 -8.70 -4.81 4.01
C PHE A 117 -10.15 -4.43 4.29
N ALA A 118 -10.68 -4.69 5.48
CA ALA A 118 -12.00 -4.20 5.89
C ALA A 118 -12.12 -2.68 5.77
N GLY A 119 -11.05 -1.94 6.03
CA GLY A 119 -11.03 -0.49 5.95
C GLY A 119 -11.31 0.04 4.54
N PRO A 120 -10.49 -0.26 3.51
CA PRO A 120 -10.74 0.12 2.12
C PRO A 120 -12.11 -0.32 1.61
N ILE A 121 -12.58 -1.52 1.98
CA ILE A 121 -13.91 -2.02 1.60
C ILE A 121 -15.00 -1.14 2.21
N ALA A 122 -14.86 -0.76 3.48
CA ALA A 122 -15.82 0.11 4.17
C ALA A 122 -15.90 1.50 3.54
N VAL A 123 -14.74 2.16 3.30
CA VAL A 123 -14.70 3.48 2.63
C VAL A 123 -15.39 3.43 1.29
N ALA A 124 -15.06 2.43 0.56
CA ALA A 124 -15.59 2.26 -0.75
C ALA A 124 -17.11 1.95 -0.73
N ALA A 125 -17.64 1.23 0.27
CA ALA A 125 -19.08 1.01 0.46
C ALA A 125 -19.82 2.30 0.89
N LEU A 126 -19.17 3.17 1.64
CA LEU A 126 -19.73 4.48 2.01
C LEU A 126 -19.82 5.44 0.81
N GLY A 127 -18.92 5.29 -0.18
CA GLY A 127 -18.90 6.10 -1.40
C GLY A 127 -19.97 5.70 -2.45
N SER A 128 -20.46 4.46 -2.41
CA SER A 128 -21.46 3.92 -3.32
C SER A 128 -22.43 3.05 -2.52
N ARG A 129 -23.74 3.29 -2.63
CA ARG A 129 -24.78 2.58 -1.85
C ARG A 129 -25.54 1.55 -2.70
N THR A 130 -24.85 0.85 -3.57
CA THR A 130 -25.49 -0.22 -4.35
C THR A 130 -25.71 -1.48 -3.50
N ARG A 131 -26.69 -2.32 -3.87
CA ARG A 131 -26.91 -3.62 -3.21
C ARG A 131 -25.65 -4.51 -3.24
N ARG A 132 -24.85 -4.36 -4.28
CA ARG A 132 -23.59 -5.10 -4.46
C ARG A 132 -22.52 -4.63 -3.49
N ASP A 133 -22.41 -3.32 -3.22
CA ASP A 133 -21.49 -2.75 -2.24
C ASP A 133 -21.85 -3.20 -0.82
N LEU A 134 -23.15 -3.20 -0.49
CA LEU A 134 -23.63 -3.72 0.79
C LEU A 134 -23.33 -5.22 0.92
N GLY A 135 -23.51 -6.01 -0.14
CA GLY A 135 -23.15 -7.42 -0.16
C GLY A 135 -21.65 -7.66 0.03
N ALA A 136 -20.82 -6.85 -0.63
CA ALA A 136 -19.36 -6.92 -0.46
C ALA A 136 -18.94 -6.54 0.97
N LEU A 137 -19.56 -5.49 1.55
CA LEU A 137 -19.29 -5.10 2.93
C LEU A 137 -19.72 -6.19 3.92
N ALA A 138 -20.90 -6.79 3.73
CA ALA A 138 -21.37 -7.89 4.56
C ALA A 138 -20.41 -9.08 4.48
N LEU A 139 -19.97 -9.44 3.27
CA LEU A 139 -19.06 -10.56 3.04
C LEU A 139 -17.68 -10.32 3.70
N ALA A 140 -17.15 -9.08 3.56
CA ALA A 140 -15.91 -8.69 4.24
C ALA A 140 -16.06 -8.73 5.76
N THR A 141 -17.19 -8.25 6.28
CA THR A 141 -17.48 -8.27 7.71
C THR A 141 -17.51 -9.70 8.25
N VAL A 142 -18.19 -10.63 7.56
CA VAL A 142 -18.22 -12.05 7.94
C VAL A 142 -16.81 -12.65 7.90
N GLY A 143 -16.03 -12.36 6.84
CA GLY A 143 -14.63 -12.82 6.73
C GLY A 143 -13.76 -12.30 7.88
N VAL A 144 -13.86 -11.01 8.20
CA VAL A 144 -13.10 -10.39 9.30
C VAL A 144 -13.54 -10.94 10.65
N LEU A 145 -14.84 -11.14 10.88
CA LEU A 145 -15.34 -11.72 12.12
C LEU A 145 -14.86 -13.17 12.30
N ALA A 146 -14.86 -13.98 11.23
CA ALA A 146 -14.30 -15.33 11.27
C ALA A 146 -12.82 -15.33 11.63
N LEU A 147 -12.02 -14.43 11.04
CA LEU A 147 -10.60 -14.26 11.36
C LEU A 147 -10.38 -13.73 12.78
N ALA A 148 -11.21 -12.80 13.22
CA ALA A 148 -11.14 -12.23 14.56
C ALA A 148 -11.50 -13.28 15.62
N ASP A 149 -12.52 -14.10 15.41
CA ASP A 149 -12.97 -15.14 16.35
C ASP A 149 -11.85 -16.14 16.63
N VAL A 150 -11.14 -16.59 15.60
CA VAL A 150 -9.97 -17.49 15.76
C VAL A 150 -8.87 -16.88 16.63
N HIS A 151 -8.68 -15.56 16.61
CA HIS A 151 -7.54 -14.90 17.26
C HIS A 151 -7.91 -14.07 18.50
N LEU A 152 -9.20 -13.80 18.75
CA LEU A 152 -9.61 -12.99 19.93
C LEU A 152 -9.20 -13.62 21.25
N SER A 153 -9.22 -14.94 21.36
CA SER A 153 -8.79 -15.67 22.55
C SER A 153 -7.27 -15.62 22.76
N GLY A 154 -6.48 -15.50 21.67
CA GLY A 154 -5.01 -15.51 21.71
C GLY A 154 -4.35 -14.14 21.58
N SER A 155 -4.92 -13.24 20.78
CA SER A 155 -4.32 -11.93 20.50
C SER A 155 -5.35 -10.84 20.16
N PRO A 156 -6.21 -10.41 21.10
CA PRO A 156 -7.20 -9.35 20.84
C PRO A 156 -6.54 -8.03 20.45
N GLY A 157 -5.37 -7.73 21.02
CA GLY A 157 -4.59 -6.55 20.66
C GLY A 157 -4.07 -6.59 19.22
N GLY A 158 -3.75 -7.78 18.70
CA GLY A 158 -3.36 -7.95 17.29
C GLY A 158 -4.52 -7.63 16.32
N VAL A 159 -5.72 -8.14 16.63
CA VAL A 159 -6.95 -7.85 15.86
C VAL A 159 -7.28 -6.35 15.89
N ALA A 160 -7.24 -5.73 17.07
CA ALA A 160 -7.49 -4.29 17.23
C ALA A 160 -6.50 -3.45 16.42
N LEU A 161 -5.22 -3.82 16.41
CA LEU A 161 -4.19 -3.14 15.63
C LEU A 161 -4.39 -3.31 14.12
N ALA A 162 -4.79 -4.49 13.65
CA ALA A 162 -5.10 -4.72 12.24
C ALA A 162 -6.33 -3.91 11.78
N LEU A 163 -7.37 -3.83 12.61
CA LEU A 163 -8.54 -2.97 12.34
C LEU A 163 -8.16 -1.48 12.35
N ALA A 164 -7.31 -1.06 13.29
CA ALA A 164 -6.80 0.31 13.34
C ALA A 164 -5.96 0.64 12.09
N ALA A 165 -5.12 -0.30 11.63
CA ALA A 165 -4.38 -0.16 10.37
C ALA A 165 -5.35 0.01 9.19
N GLY A 166 -6.42 -0.78 9.10
CA GLY A 166 -7.45 -0.65 8.06
C GLY A 166 -8.19 0.70 8.10
N ALA A 167 -8.54 1.19 9.29
CA ALA A 167 -9.15 2.50 9.45
C ALA A 167 -8.21 3.63 9.01
N LEU A 168 -6.92 3.54 9.38
CA LEU A 168 -5.89 4.48 8.96
C LEU A 168 -5.61 4.40 7.46
N TRP A 169 -5.68 3.20 6.86
CA TRP A 169 -5.60 3.02 5.42
C TRP A 169 -6.75 3.71 4.70
N SER A 170 -7.94 3.64 5.25
CA SER A 170 -9.11 4.40 4.78
C SER A 170 -8.84 5.91 4.79
N GLY A 171 -8.32 6.42 5.90
CA GLY A 171 -7.90 7.83 6.02
C GLY A 171 -6.81 8.20 5.00
N TYR A 172 -5.83 7.33 4.82
CA TYR A 172 -4.77 7.48 3.82
C TYR A 172 -5.35 7.58 2.40
N ILE A 173 -6.31 6.74 2.03
CA ILE A 173 -6.97 6.78 0.72
C ILE A 173 -7.68 8.13 0.52
N VAL A 174 -8.48 8.57 1.48
CA VAL A 174 -9.22 9.84 1.40
C VAL A 174 -8.28 11.05 1.32
N LEU A 175 -7.25 11.08 2.17
CA LEU A 175 -6.26 12.17 2.18
C LEU A 175 -5.40 12.15 0.91
N GLY A 176 -5.02 10.96 0.44
CA GLY A 176 -4.27 10.78 -0.81
C GLY A 176 -5.02 11.31 -2.02
N HIS A 177 -6.34 11.08 -2.11
CA HIS A 177 -7.18 11.69 -3.15
C HIS A 177 -7.18 13.21 -3.08
N ARG A 178 -7.23 13.81 -1.87
CA ARG A 178 -7.18 15.27 -1.69
C ARG A 178 -5.81 15.84 -2.10
N VAL A 179 -4.72 15.15 -1.77
CA VAL A 179 -3.37 15.52 -2.19
C VAL A 179 -3.23 15.44 -3.71
N ALA A 180 -3.76 14.39 -4.33
CA ALA A 180 -3.70 14.19 -5.77
C ALA A 180 -4.56 15.19 -6.56
N ALA A 181 -5.64 15.70 -5.95
CA ALA A 181 -6.54 16.70 -6.53
C ALA A 181 -6.02 18.16 -6.40
N ASP A 182 -4.99 18.42 -5.57
CA ASP A 182 -4.43 19.78 -5.43
C ASP A 182 -3.48 20.07 -6.61
N PRO A 183 -3.78 21.05 -7.48
CA PRO A 183 -3.00 21.33 -8.68
C PRO A 183 -1.57 21.85 -8.39
N GLY A 184 -1.31 22.30 -7.16
CA GLY A 184 0.01 22.75 -6.73
C GLY A 184 0.90 21.68 -6.12
N ILE A 185 0.40 20.43 -6.02
CA ILE A 185 1.16 19.31 -5.49
C ILE A 185 1.26 18.23 -6.59
N ARG A 186 2.46 17.88 -6.99
CA ARG A 186 2.64 16.68 -7.80
C ARG A 186 2.39 15.46 -6.89
N PRO A 187 1.50 14.51 -7.24
CA PRO A 187 1.12 13.41 -6.34
C PRO A 187 2.32 12.64 -5.76
N GLN A 188 3.34 12.43 -6.56
CA GLN A 188 4.57 11.73 -6.17
C GLN A 188 5.43 12.54 -5.18
N ASP A 189 5.47 13.88 -5.35
CA ASP A 189 6.18 14.78 -4.43
C ASP A 189 5.41 14.89 -3.11
N GLY A 190 4.07 14.88 -3.19
CA GLY A 190 3.18 14.81 -2.04
C GLY A 190 3.40 13.54 -1.21
N LEU A 191 3.55 12.37 -1.84
CA LEU A 191 3.84 11.13 -1.13
C LEU A 191 5.24 11.13 -0.49
N ALA A 192 6.26 11.62 -1.22
CA ALA A 192 7.62 11.70 -0.67
C ALA A 192 7.66 12.61 0.57
N ALA A 193 7.00 13.77 0.51
CA ALA A 193 6.88 14.68 1.65
C ALA A 193 6.06 14.06 2.79
N ALA A 194 4.94 13.38 2.48
CA ALA A 194 4.11 12.71 3.47
C ALA A 194 4.90 11.65 4.25
N MET A 195 5.67 10.79 3.56
CA MET A 195 6.53 9.81 4.22
C MET A 195 7.57 10.48 5.12
N ALA A 196 8.17 11.60 4.68
CA ALA A 196 9.12 12.35 5.50
C ALA A 196 8.45 12.93 6.75
N PHE A 197 7.29 13.58 6.61
CA PHE A 197 6.52 14.09 7.74
C PHE A 197 6.14 12.98 8.72
N GLY A 198 5.64 11.83 8.22
CA GLY A 198 5.26 10.70 9.05
C GLY A 198 6.46 10.10 9.81
N ALA A 199 7.59 9.92 9.13
CA ALA A 199 8.82 9.43 9.76
C ALA A 199 9.33 10.38 10.85
N LEU A 200 9.34 11.70 10.58
CA LEU A 200 9.78 12.71 11.53
C LEU A 200 8.82 12.84 12.72
N ALA A 201 7.51 12.79 12.49
CA ALA A 201 6.50 12.88 13.55
C ALA A 201 6.60 11.71 14.54
N LEU A 202 6.91 10.50 14.07
CA LEU A 202 7.06 9.32 14.91
C LEU A 202 8.46 9.17 15.50
N ALA A 203 9.46 9.90 15.02
CA ALA A 203 10.85 9.78 15.47
C ALA A 203 11.02 9.92 17.00
N PRO A 204 10.40 10.91 17.70
CA PRO A 204 10.57 11.05 19.16
C PRO A 204 10.12 9.82 19.95
N ALA A 205 9.08 9.13 19.47
CA ALA A 205 8.52 7.95 20.13
C ALA A 205 9.25 6.65 19.72
N LEU A 206 9.75 6.56 18.49
CA LEU A 206 10.19 5.30 17.89
C LEU A 206 11.71 5.19 17.68
N ALA A 207 12.46 6.27 17.83
CA ALA A 207 13.93 6.21 17.76
C ALA A 207 14.51 5.31 18.86
N GLY A 208 13.99 5.38 20.10
CA GLY A 208 14.36 4.49 21.19
C GLY A 208 14.13 3.01 20.86
N PRO A 209 12.92 2.58 20.51
CA PRO A 209 12.62 1.24 20.02
C PRO A 209 13.48 0.77 18.83
N ALA A 210 14.02 1.67 18.02
CA ALA A 210 14.89 1.36 16.88
C ALA A 210 16.39 1.32 17.23
N THR A 211 16.79 1.69 18.46
CA THR A 211 18.20 1.77 18.88
C THR A 211 19.04 0.53 18.51
N PRO A 212 18.56 -0.73 18.71
CA PRO A 212 19.35 -1.90 18.33
C PRO A 212 19.77 -1.89 16.85
N ALA A 213 18.88 -1.43 15.95
CA ALA A 213 19.23 -1.32 14.54
C ALA A 213 20.11 -0.09 14.23
N LEU A 214 19.95 1.01 14.99
CA LEU A 214 20.75 2.21 14.77
C LEU A 214 22.21 2.05 15.24
N THR A 215 22.47 1.11 16.15
CA THR A 215 23.81 0.81 16.70
C THR A 215 24.51 -0.37 16.02
N ASP A 216 23.76 -1.18 15.24
CA ASP A 216 24.29 -2.31 14.48
C ASP A 216 24.10 -2.08 12.97
N PRO A 217 25.18 -1.87 12.19
CA PRO A 217 25.09 -1.64 10.75
C PRO A 217 24.41 -2.77 9.97
N ALA A 218 24.53 -4.02 10.42
CA ALA A 218 23.90 -5.16 9.75
C ALA A 218 22.38 -5.14 9.95
N LEU A 219 21.92 -4.88 11.17
CA LEU A 219 20.49 -4.72 11.48
C LEU A 219 19.90 -3.48 10.79
N LEU A 220 20.65 -2.36 10.75
CA LEU A 220 20.24 -1.17 10.02
C LEU A 220 20.09 -1.46 8.53
N GLY A 221 21.09 -2.12 7.93
CA GLY A 221 21.03 -2.53 6.53
C GLY A 221 19.83 -3.43 6.23
N ALA A 222 19.55 -4.40 7.11
CA ALA A 222 18.36 -5.27 6.97
C ALA A 222 17.06 -4.48 7.07
N CYS A 223 16.93 -3.54 8.01
CA CYS A 223 15.76 -2.67 8.12
C CYS A 223 15.58 -1.76 6.90
N VAL A 224 16.67 -1.22 6.35
CA VAL A 224 16.65 -0.43 5.11
C VAL A 224 16.18 -1.28 3.94
N LEU A 225 16.71 -2.50 3.77
CA LEU A 225 16.27 -3.43 2.72
C LEU A 225 14.77 -3.77 2.85
N VAL A 226 14.29 -4.00 4.07
CA VAL A 226 12.86 -4.17 4.34
C VAL A 226 12.08 -2.94 3.88
N GLY A 227 12.53 -1.73 4.21
CA GLY A 227 11.88 -0.49 3.79
C GLY A 227 11.84 -0.32 2.26
N LEU A 228 12.93 -0.64 1.58
CA LEU A 228 12.99 -0.60 0.11
C LEU A 228 12.07 -1.66 -0.51
N ALA A 229 12.16 -2.91 -0.05
CA ALA A 229 11.38 -4.03 -0.58
C ALA A 229 9.88 -3.91 -0.29
N ALA A 230 9.50 -3.45 0.92
CA ALA A 230 8.11 -3.37 1.33
C ALA A 230 7.43 -2.03 1.01
N SER A 231 8.16 -1.00 0.55
CA SER A 231 7.57 0.31 0.27
C SER A 231 8.01 0.89 -1.07
N VAL A 232 9.31 1.05 -1.33
CA VAL A 232 9.78 1.76 -2.53
C VAL A 232 9.55 0.94 -3.80
N VAL A 233 9.92 -0.34 -3.77
CA VAL A 233 9.77 -1.25 -4.94
C VAL A 233 8.30 -1.44 -5.30
N PRO A 234 7.39 -1.82 -4.36
CA PRO A 234 5.97 -1.92 -4.66
C PRO A 234 5.40 -0.63 -5.24
N TYR A 235 5.68 0.50 -4.58
CA TYR A 235 5.21 1.80 -5.07
C TYR A 235 5.64 2.08 -6.51
N ALA A 236 6.89 1.84 -6.86
CA ALA A 236 7.39 2.08 -8.22
C ALA A 236 6.72 1.15 -9.25
N LEU A 237 6.56 -0.14 -8.92
CA LEU A 237 5.96 -1.14 -9.80
C LEU A 237 4.45 -0.95 -9.95
N GLU A 238 3.74 -0.63 -8.86
CA GLU A 238 2.31 -0.33 -8.87
C GLU A 238 2.00 0.93 -9.67
N GLN A 239 2.79 1.99 -9.52
CA GLN A 239 2.65 3.20 -10.33
C GLN A 239 2.83 2.93 -11.83
N LEU A 240 3.74 2.03 -12.18
CA LEU A 240 3.93 1.63 -13.57
C LEU A 240 2.77 0.76 -14.07
N ALA A 241 2.26 -0.15 -13.24
CA ALA A 241 1.08 -0.97 -13.53
C ALA A 241 -0.19 -0.12 -13.68
N MET A 242 -0.43 0.84 -12.78
CA MET A 242 -1.59 1.75 -12.82
C MET A 242 -1.65 2.58 -14.11
N ARG A 243 -0.51 2.97 -14.66
CA ARG A 243 -0.46 3.71 -15.94
C ARG A 243 -0.85 2.86 -17.15
N ARG A 244 -0.84 1.53 -17.03
CA ARG A 244 -1.04 0.58 -18.14
C ARG A 244 -2.31 -0.24 -18.00
N LEU A 245 -2.93 -0.27 -16.80
CA LEU A 245 -4.13 -1.04 -16.53
C LEU A 245 -5.36 -0.14 -16.39
N PRO A 246 -6.52 -0.57 -16.92
CA PRO A 246 -7.80 0.00 -16.55
C PRO A 246 -8.02 -0.08 -15.04
N ARG A 247 -8.70 0.91 -14.45
CA ARG A 247 -8.94 0.98 -13.00
C ARG A 247 -9.57 -0.28 -12.42
N ALA A 248 -10.57 -0.85 -13.12
CA ALA A 248 -11.23 -2.09 -12.71
C ALA A 248 -10.27 -3.27 -12.61
N ARG A 249 -9.37 -3.45 -13.59
CA ARG A 249 -8.37 -4.53 -13.56
C ARG A 249 -7.34 -4.33 -12.45
N PHE A 250 -6.94 -3.08 -12.19
CA PHE A 250 -6.03 -2.78 -11.09
C PHE A 250 -6.68 -3.08 -9.73
N ALA A 251 -7.95 -2.68 -9.54
CA ALA A 251 -8.71 -2.97 -8.33
C ALA A 251 -8.92 -4.49 -8.11
N LEU A 252 -9.12 -5.26 -9.20
CA LEU A 252 -9.19 -6.72 -9.12
C LEU A 252 -7.86 -7.33 -8.64
N LEU A 253 -6.73 -6.81 -9.12
CA LEU A 253 -5.42 -7.27 -8.65
C LEU A 253 -5.18 -6.93 -7.18
N LEU A 254 -5.62 -5.75 -6.72
CA LEU A 254 -5.56 -5.37 -5.30
C LEU A 254 -6.29 -6.38 -4.40
N SER A 255 -7.41 -6.96 -4.86
CA SER A 255 -8.16 -7.93 -4.08
C SER A 255 -7.39 -9.22 -3.77
N LEU A 256 -6.33 -9.52 -4.54
CA LEU A 256 -5.48 -10.69 -4.32
C LEU A 256 -4.41 -10.48 -3.24
N LEU A 257 -4.22 -9.27 -2.74
CA LEU A 257 -3.19 -8.96 -1.74
C LEU A 257 -3.29 -9.81 -0.48
N PRO A 258 -4.47 -10.03 0.15
CA PRO A 258 -4.57 -10.89 1.33
C PRO A 258 -4.14 -12.35 1.04
N ALA A 259 -4.52 -12.88 -0.12
CA ALA A 259 -4.10 -14.22 -0.54
C ALA A 259 -2.58 -14.28 -0.78
N THR A 260 -2.00 -13.26 -1.41
CA THR A 260 -0.55 -13.16 -1.62
C THR A 260 0.19 -13.10 -0.28
N ALA A 261 -0.32 -12.34 0.69
CA ALA A 261 0.25 -12.25 2.03
C ALA A 261 0.20 -13.61 2.76
N ALA A 262 -0.92 -14.34 2.64
CA ALA A 262 -1.06 -15.68 3.22
C ALA A 262 -0.06 -16.68 2.63
N VAL A 263 0.09 -16.69 1.30
CA VAL A 263 1.06 -17.55 0.61
C VAL A 263 2.49 -17.23 1.03
N VAL A 264 2.86 -15.94 1.07
CA VAL A 264 4.21 -15.52 1.51
C VAL A 264 4.43 -15.85 2.98
N GLY A 265 3.43 -15.65 3.85
CA GLY A 265 3.47 -16.04 5.26
C GLY A 265 3.67 -17.54 5.44
N ALA A 266 2.97 -18.36 4.67
CA ALA A 266 3.13 -19.81 4.70
C ALA A 266 4.53 -20.25 4.26
N ILE A 267 5.05 -19.69 3.15
CA ILE A 267 6.34 -20.11 2.58
C ILE A 267 7.53 -19.62 3.43
N ILE A 268 7.52 -18.34 3.85
CA ILE A 268 8.70 -17.71 4.49
C ILE A 268 8.66 -17.84 6.01
N LEU A 269 7.47 -17.77 6.60
CA LEU A 269 7.28 -17.77 8.06
C LEU A 269 6.73 -19.11 8.60
N GLY A 270 6.35 -20.06 7.73
CA GLY A 270 5.73 -21.32 8.13
C GLY A 270 4.29 -21.14 8.68
N GLN A 271 3.65 -19.99 8.42
CA GLN A 271 2.31 -19.65 8.90
C GLN A 271 1.24 -20.25 7.98
N VAL A 272 1.00 -21.54 8.10
CA VAL A 272 -0.04 -22.22 7.30
C VAL A 272 -1.42 -21.88 7.89
N PRO A 273 -2.31 -21.21 7.13
CA PRO A 273 -3.64 -20.86 7.63
C PRO A 273 -4.46 -22.13 7.93
N SER A 274 -5.20 -22.11 9.02
CA SER A 274 -6.25 -23.09 9.29
C SER A 274 -7.36 -22.99 8.22
N VAL A 275 -8.24 -24.00 8.16
CA VAL A 275 -9.36 -23.99 7.19
C VAL A 275 -10.25 -22.76 7.40
N LEU A 276 -10.51 -22.40 8.65
CA LEU A 276 -11.36 -21.24 8.97
C LEU A 276 -10.66 -19.91 8.61
N GLU A 277 -9.36 -19.79 8.86
CA GLU A 277 -8.57 -18.62 8.42
C GLU A 277 -8.53 -18.52 6.90
N GLY A 278 -8.31 -19.64 6.20
CA GLY A 278 -8.35 -19.70 4.75
C GLY A 278 -9.71 -19.28 4.19
N ALA A 279 -10.80 -19.72 4.80
CA ALA A 279 -12.15 -19.31 4.42
C ALA A 279 -12.38 -17.79 4.68
N GLY A 280 -11.94 -17.27 5.82
CA GLY A 280 -12.03 -15.85 6.14
C GLY A 280 -11.25 -14.98 5.14
N ILE A 281 -10.01 -15.36 4.81
CA ILE A 281 -9.19 -14.68 3.78
C ILE A 281 -9.90 -14.74 2.42
N ALA A 282 -10.44 -15.88 2.02
CA ALA A 282 -11.16 -16.04 0.75
C ALA A 282 -12.40 -15.14 0.69
N LEU A 283 -13.17 -15.02 1.77
CA LEU A 283 -14.31 -14.12 1.85
C LEU A 283 -13.92 -12.66 1.63
N VAL A 284 -12.82 -12.20 2.24
CA VAL A 284 -12.29 -10.83 2.05
C VAL A 284 -11.82 -10.62 0.61
N VAL A 285 -11.15 -11.60 0.00
CA VAL A 285 -10.73 -11.55 -1.41
C VAL A 285 -11.95 -11.44 -2.33
N VAL A 286 -12.98 -12.26 -2.12
CA VAL A 286 -14.21 -12.22 -2.91
C VAL A 286 -14.93 -10.88 -2.72
N ALA A 287 -15.03 -10.39 -1.49
CA ALA A 287 -15.63 -9.09 -1.19
C ALA A 287 -14.95 -7.94 -1.95
N SER A 288 -13.62 -7.92 -1.93
CA SER A 288 -12.82 -6.93 -2.67
C SER A 288 -13.00 -7.05 -4.20
N SER A 289 -13.08 -8.30 -4.70
CA SER A 289 -13.27 -8.58 -6.14
C SER A 289 -14.65 -8.15 -6.63
N LEU A 290 -15.70 -8.36 -5.85
CA LEU A 290 -17.07 -7.93 -6.19
C LEU A 290 -17.16 -6.43 -6.45
N ARG A 291 -16.34 -5.63 -5.81
CA ARG A 291 -16.31 -4.18 -5.98
C ARG A 291 -15.52 -3.72 -7.19
N SER A 292 -14.45 -4.39 -7.52
CA SER A 292 -13.57 -4.00 -8.64
C SER A 292 -14.28 -4.03 -10.00
N HIS A 293 -15.39 -4.74 -10.13
CA HIS A 293 -16.20 -4.77 -11.35
C HIS A 293 -17.07 -3.52 -11.57
N GLN A 294 -17.17 -2.60 -10.62
CA GLN A 294 -17.98 -1.38 -10.76
C GLN A 294 -17.26 -0.21 -11.43
N ASP A 295 -15.93 -0.23 -11.47
CA ASP A 295 -15.12 0.82 -12.06
C ASP A 295 -15.01 0.72 -13.59
N GLU A 296 -15.75 -0.18 -14.25
CA GLU A 296 -15.82 -0.27 -15.69
C GLU A 296 -16.87 0.72 -16.20
N PRO A 297 -16.49 1.87 -16.82
CA PRO A 297 -17.46 2.81 -17.31
C PRO A 297 -18.26 2.21 -18.48
N LEU A 298 -19.58 2.48 -18.49
CA LEU A 298 -20.56 2.20 -19.57
C LEU A 298 -20.17 2.82 -20.95
N ASN A 299 -18.95 3.22 -21.17
CA ASN A 299 -18.44 3.87 -22.38
C ASN A 299 -18.10 2.90 -23.52
N ALA A 300 -18.44 1.62 -23.41
CA ALA A 300 -18.33 0.68 -24.53
C ALA A 300 -19.54 0.76 -25.49
N ALA A 301 -20.57 1.53 -25.18
CA ALA A 301 -21.79 1.59 -25.98
C ALA A 301 -21.87 2.79 -26.96
N GLU A 302 -20.95 3.76 -26.90
CA GLU A 302 -20.99 4.94 -27.79
C GLU A 302 -20.00 4.91 -28.96
N GLY A 303 -19.34 3.78 -29.19
CA GLY A 303 -18.41 3.59 -30.30
C GLY A 303 -18.99 2.87 -31.53
N ALA A 304 -20.31 2.82 -31.73
CA ALA A 304 -20.89 2.33 -32.98
C ALA A 304 -20.94 3.51 -33.99
N PRO A 305 -20.14 3.47 -35.09
CA PRO A 305 -20.32 4.46 -36.16
C PRO A 305 -21.70 4.22 -36.80
N GLY A 306 -22.56 5.24 -36.72
CA GLY A 306 -23.81 5.26 -37.42
C GLY A 306 -23.61 5.00 -38.91
N ARG A 307 -24.37 4.07 -39.44
CA ARG A 307 -24.57 3.84 -40.87
C ARG A 307 -25.43 4.94 -41.48
#